data_45e9469c9d7b3cff64d30ad3cf376bdf
#
_entry.id   45e9469c9d7b3cff64d30ad3cf376bdf
#
_cell.length_a   1.000
_cell.length_b   1.000
_cell.length_c   1.000
_cell.angle_alpha   90.00
_cell.angle_beta   90.00
_cell.angle_gamma   90.00
#
_symmetry.space_group_name_H-M   'P 1'
#
loop_
_entity.id
_entity.type
_entity.pdbx_description
1 polymer ?
#
loop_
_entity_poly.entity_id
_entity_poly.type
_entity_poly.pdbx_seq_one_letter_code
_entity_poly.pdbx_strand_id
1 'polypeptide(L)'
;MCLTEPHCGTDLKLMKTKAVEQEDGTYRITGTKIFISGGDHDMTDNIIHMVIAKVPDEDGKLANDLSTVNFFMVPKMLVDKETGEITGGNGVSCGSSEKKMGIKGNATAVLNFDEAVAYRLGGRPPEKKTETGEKKKSKSAGMAGMFGMMNGARMGVG
;
A
#
# COMPACT_ATOMS: atom_id res chain seq x y z
N MET A 1 3.78 -6.70 -3.98
CA MET A 1 3.23 -5.32 -4.05
C MET A 1 1.74 -5.39 -4.29
N CYS A 2 0.95 -4.69 -3.48
CA CYS A 2 -0.51 -4.70 -3.51
C CYS A 2 -1.00 -3.46 -4.26
N LEU A 3 -1.37 -3.62 -5.53
CA LEU A 3 -1.75 -2.51 -6.42
C LEU A 3 -3.21 -2.65 -6.88
N THR A 4 -3.56 -3.78 -7.49
CA THR A 4 -4.84 -4.02 -8.16
C THR A 4 -6.01 -4.09 -7.17
N GLU A 5 -7.12 -3.47 -7.51
CA GLU A 5 -8.37 -3.52 -6.76
C GLU A 5 -9.48 -4.19 -7.59
N PRO A 6 -10.57 -4.68 -6.97
CA PRO A 6 -11.64 -5.39 -7.70
C PRO A 6 -12.23 -4.61 -8.89
N HIS A 7 -12.20 -3.29 -8.83
CA HIS A 7 -12.79 -2.40 -9.84
C HIS A 7 -11.76 -1.66 -10.69
N CYS A 8 -10.46 -1.76 -10.38
CA CYS A 8 -9.41 -1.10 -11.15
C CYS A 8 -8.05 -1.82 -11.04
N GLY A 9 -7.36 -1.91 -12.16
CA GLY A 9 -5.99 -2.45 -12.21
C GLY A 9 -5.08 -1.55 -13.04
N THR A 10 -5.50 -1.21 -14.25
CA THR A 10 -4.73 -0.39 -15.19
C THR A 10 -4.84 1.11 -14.89
N ASP A 11 -6.06 1.60 -14.61
CA ASP A 11 -6.28 3.01 -14.27
C ASP A 11 -6.26 3.22 -12.75
N LEU A 12 -5.09 3.59 -12.23
CA LEU A 12 -4.87 3.85 -10.80
C LEU A 12 -5.61 5.09 -10.27
N LYS A 13 -6.17 5.94 -11.15
CA LYS A 13 -6.99 7.07 -10.72
C LYS A 13 -8.27 6.62 -10.04
N LEU A 14 -8.77 5.43 -10.42
CA LEU A 14 -9.98 4.84 -9.85
C LEU A 14 -9.77 4.17 -8.49
N MET A 15 -8.53 4.10 -8.00
CA MET A 15 -8.19 3.47 -6.71
C MET A 15 -9.00 4.07 -5.56
N LYS A 16 -9.56 3.17 -4.73
CA LYS A 16 -10.37 3.51 -3.55
C LYS A 16 -9.68 3.20 -2.22
N THR A 17 -8.66 2.34 -2.22
CA THR A 17 -7.88 2.08 -1.00
C THR A 17 -7.33 3.40 -0.47
N LYS A 18 -7.68 3.72 0.76
CA LYS A 18 -7.28 4.95 1.44
C LYS A 18 -6.29 4.68 2.58
N ALA A 19 -5.43 5.64 2.82
CA ALA A 19 -4.48 5.67 3.93
C ALA A 19 -4.68 6.98 4.70
N VAL A 20 -5.21 6.90 5.91
CA VAL A 20 -5.49 8.06 6.77
C VAL A 20 -4.33 8.26 7.73
N GLU A 21 -3.73 9.44 7.72
CA GLU A 21 -2.63 9.81 8.60
C GLU A 21 -3.10 9.87 10.06
N GLN A 22 -2.26 9.37 10.98
CA GLN A 22 -2.49 9.39 12.41
C GLN A 22 -1.55 10.39 13.09
N GLU A 23 -1.86 10.79 14.32
CA GLU A 23 -1.06 11.75 15.10
C GLU A 23 0.36 11.25 15.38
N ASP A 24 0.57 9.93 15.47
CA ASP A 24 1.87 9.30 15.69
C ASP A 24 2.72 9.17 14.41
N GLY A 25 2.24 9.71 13.29
CA GLY A 25 2.91 9.64 11.98
C GLY A 25 2.75 8.31 11.24
N THR A 26 2.01 7.36 11.81
CA THR A 26 1.58 6.15 11.09
C THR A 26 0.37 6.45 10.23
N TYR A 27 -0.08 5.46 9.45
CA TYR A 27 -1.29 5.55 8.63
C TYR A 27 -2.21 4.37 8.94
N ARG A 28 -3.51 4.57 8.74
CA ARG A 28 -4.50 3.49 8.75
C ARG A 28 -4.96 3.23 7.34
N ILE A 29 -4.73 2.00 6.85
CA ILE A 29 -5.13 1.60 5.51
C ILE A 29 -6.43 0.81 5.56
N THR A 30 -7.38 1.21 4.70
CA THR A 30 -8.65 0.52 4.50
C THR A 30 -8.90 0.33 3.01
N GLY A 31 -9.23 -0.91 2.61
CA GLY A 31 -9.54 -1.27 1.22
C GLY A 31 -9.25 -2.73 0.92
N THR A 32 -9.49 -3.12 -0.34
CA THR A 32 -9.28 -4.49 -0.82
C THR A 32 -8.35 -4.50 -2.02
N LYS A 33 -7.38 -5.39 -2.00
CA LYS A 33 -6.43 -5.63 -3.10
C LYS A 33 -6.57 -7.06 -3.60
N ILE A 34 -6.52 -7.25 -4.91
CA ILE A 34 -6.69 -8.57 -5.54
C ILE A 34 -5.45 -8.95 -6.36
N PHE A 35 -5.35 -10.23 -6.67
CA PHE A 35 -4.25 -10.83 -7.43
C PHE A 35 -2.87 -10.63 -6.78
N ILE A 36 -2.82 -10.73 -5.44
CA ILE A 36 -1.57 -10.52 -4.71
C ILE A 36 -0.81 -11.84 -4.61
N SER A 37 0.23 -11.99 -5.41
CA SER A 37 1.12 -13.16 -5.40
C SER A 37 1.86 -13.26 -4.08
N GLY A 38 1.82 -14.45 -3.45
CA GLY A 38 2.36 -14.64 -2.10
C GLY A 38 1.70 -13.74 -1.05
N GLY A 39 0.42 -13.38 -1.27
CA GLY A 39 -0.28 -12.43 -0.42
C GLY A 39 -0.58 -12.95 0.98
N ASP A 40 -0.72 -14.26 1.13
CA ASP A 40 -0.86 -14.92 2.43
C ASP A 40 -0.23 -16.32 2.40
N HIS A 41 0.52 -16.68 3.43
CA HIS A 41 1.16 -17.97 3.62
C HIS A 41 1.65 -18.13 5.06
N ASP A 42 2.08 -19.32 5.42
CA ASP A 42 2.61 -19.70 6.73
C ASP A 42 4.13 -20.08 6.71
N MET A 43 4.83 -19.68 5.64
CA MET A 43 6.27 -20.00 5.47
C MET A 43 7.19 -19.07 6.28
N THR A 44 6.67 -17.99 6.82
CA THR A 44 7.40 -17.00 7.61
C THR A 44 6.54 -16.50 8.78
N ASP A 45 7.17 -16.01 9.83
CA ASP A 45 6.47 -15.49 11.01
C ASP A 45 5.65 -14.22 10.70
N ASN A 46 6.06 -13.45 9.69
CA ASN A 46 5.36 -12.25 9.27
C ASN A 46 5.47 -12.03 7.75
N ILE A 47 4.52 -11.29 7.19
CA ILE A 47 4.52 -10.87 5.79
C ILE A 47 4.47 -9.34 5.76
N ILE A 48 5.40 -8.74 5.02
CA ILE A 48 5.42 -7.28 4.82
C ILE A 48 4.81 -6.96 3.46
N HIS A 49 3.61 -6.39 3.48
CA HIS A 49 2.91 -5.97 2.28
C HIS A 49 3.35 -4.57 1.84
N MET A 50 3.73 -4.46 0.59
CA MET A 50 4.01 -3.18 -0.06
C MET A 50 2.75 -2.70 -0.76
N VAL A 51 2.06 -1.73 -0.18
CA VAL A 51 0.71 -1.32 -0.56
C VAL A 51 0.70 0.07 -1.18
N ILE A 52 -0.05 0.23 -2.26
CA ILE A 52 -0.34 1.53 -2.87
C ILE A 52 -1.73 1.96 -2.45
N ALA A 53 -1.83 3.15 -1.88
CA ALA A 53 -3.08 3.74 -1.42
C ALA A 53 -3.09 5.25 -1.63
N LYS A 54 -4.28 5.84 -1.67
CA LYS A 54 -4.46 7.29 -1.70
C LYS A 54 -4.55 7.86 -0.30
N VAL A 55 -3.91 9.00 -0.10
CA VAL A 55 -4.11 9.81 1.11
C VAL A 55 -5.27 10.76 0.84
N PRO A 56 -6.36 10.71 1.63
CA PRO A 56 -7.47 11.64 1.47
C PRO A 56 -7.05 13.08 1.82
N ASP A 57 -7.81 14.05 1.34
CA ASP A 57 -7.69 15.44 1.76
C ASP A 57 -8.27 15.69 3.17
N GLU A 58 -8.24 16.95 3.62
CA GLU A 58 -8.76 17.35 4.94
C GLU A 58 -10.27 17.08 5.12
N ASP A 59 -11.02 17.04 4.00
CA ASP A 59 -12.45 16.68 3.98
C ASP A 59 -12.69 15.16 3.88
N GLY A 60 -11.65 14.35 3.87
CA GLY A 60 -11.71 12.90 3.74
C GLY A 60 -11.99 12.39 2.31
N LYS A 61 -11.89 13.25 1.30
CA LYS A 61 -12.14 12.91 -0.10
C LYS A 61 -10.86 12.41 -0.78
N LEU A 62 -11.03 11.42 -1.66
CA LEU A 62 -9.96 10.92 -2.52
C LEU A 62 -9.90 11.72 -3.82
N ALA A 63 -8.73 12.26 -4.14
CA ALA A 63 -8.54 12.93 -5.42
C ALA A 63 -8.73 11.96 -6.61
N ASN A 64 -9.36 12.45 -7.68
CA ASN A 64 -9.55 11.68 -8.91
C ASN A 64 -8.33 11.79 -9.85
N ASP A 65 -7.13 11.77 -9.25
CA ASP A 65 -5.85 11.78 -9.94
C ASP A 65 -4.81 10.94 -9.19
N LEU A 66 -3.56 10.99 -9.64
CA LEU A 66 -2.45 10.25 -9.03
C LEU A 66 -1.65 11.07 -8.00
N SER A 67 -2.02 12.31 -7.74
CA SER A 67 -1.25 13.22 -6.87
C SER A 67 -1.20 12.76 -5.42
N THR A 68 -2.26 12.11 -4.95
CA THR A 68 -2.42 11.62 -3.58
C THR A 68 -2.03 10.15 -3.42
N VAL A 69 -1.62 9.47 -4.51
CA VAL A 69 -1.15 8.07 -4.46
C VAL A 69 0.20 8.00 -3.77
N ASN A 70 0.29 7.16 -2.76
CA ASN A 70 1.48 6.96 -1.95
C ASN A 70 1.78 5.47 -1.76
N PHE A 71 3.00 5.18 -1.31
CA PHE A 71 3.53 3.85 -1.14
C PHE A 71 3.75 3.57 0.33
N PHE A 72 3.23 2.44 0.82
CA PHE A 72 3.21 2.08 2.23
C PHE A 72 3.76 0.69 2.47
N MET A 73 4.44 0.53 3.58
CA MET A 73 4.80 -0.75 4.17
C MET A 73 3.74 -1.12 5.21
N VAL A 74 3.14 -2.29 5.06
CA VAL A 74 2.08 -2.80 5.94
C VAL A 74 2.45 -4.19 6.40
N PRO A 75 2.88 -4.39 7.65
CA PRO A 75 3.11 -5.72 8.18
C PRO A 75 1.77 -6.43 8.40
N LYS A 76 1.70 -7.74 8.14
CA LYS A 76 0.51 -8.56 8.46
C LYS A 76 0.33 -8.69 9.98
N MET A 77 1.44 -8.84 10.70
CA MET A 77 1.48 -8.90 12.16
C MET A 77 2.19 -7.67 12.71
N LEU A 78 1.65 -7.08 13.75
CA LEU A 78 2.30 -5.98 14.47
C LEU A 78 3.50 -6.50 15.23
N VAL A 79 4.54 -5.68 15.29
CA VAL A 79 5.81 -6.00 15.94
C VAL A 79 6.13 -4.90 16.96
N ASP A 80 6.53 -5.29 18.15
CA ASP A 80 7.08 -4.38 19.12
C ASP A 80 8.39 -3.76 18.60
N LYS A 81 8.52 -2.45 18.69
CA LYS A 81 9.66 -1.72 18.10
C LYS A 81 10.97 -1.91 18.88
N GLU A 82 10.88 -2.25 20.15
CA GLU A 82 12.04 -2.40 21.03
C GLU A 82 12.54 -3.85 21.06
N THR A 83 11.61 -4.80 21.17
CA THR A 83 11.95 -6.22 21.31
C THR A 83 11.97 -6.97 19.98
N GLY A 84 11.26 -6.46 18.95
CA GLY A 84 11.08 -7.15 17.68
C GLY A 84 10.07 -8.32 17.72
N GLU A 85 9.40 -8.53 18.84
CA GLU A 85 8.43 -9.62 19.01
C GLU A 85 7.08 -9.30 18.36
N ILE A 86 6.41 -10.33 17.85
CA ILE A 86 5.05 -10.20 17.30
C ILE A 86 4.07 -9.98 18.44
N THR A 87 3.29 -8.89 18.36
CA THR A 87 2.31 -8.50 19.38
C THR A 87 0.87 -8.85 18.99
N GLY A 88 0.59 -9.09 17.71
CA GLY A 88 -0.75 -9.44 17.25
C GLY A 88 -1.00 -9.18 15.76
N GLY A 89 -2.21 -9.41 15.28
CA GLY A 89 -2.63 -9.13 13.91
C GLY A 89 -2.77 -7.63 13.64
N ASN A 90 -2.57 -7.22 12.39
CA ASN A 90 -2.59 -5.82 11.98
C ASN A 90 -3.80 -5.47 11.06
N GLY A 91 -4.95 -6.09 11.25
CA GLY A 91 -6.11 -5.78 10.39
C GLY A 91 -5.92 -6.16 8.91
N VAL A 92 -4.98 -7.05 8.61
CA VAL A 92 -4.76 -7.63 7.28
C VAL A 92 -5.32 -9.04 7.26
N SER A 93 -6.24 -9.33 6.35
CA SER A 93 -6.84 -10.65 6.23
C SER A 93 -6.87 -11.13 4.77
N CYS A 94 -6.73 -12.45 4.58
CA CYS A 94 -6.94 -13.09 3.31
C CYS A 94 -8.44 -13.34 3.12
N GLY A 95 -9.04 -12.72 2.10
CA GLY A 95 -10.44 -12.94 1.76
C GLY A 95 -10.67 -14.24 0.98
N SER A 96 -9.78 -14.53 0.03
CA SER A 96 -9.79 -15.75 -0.79
C SER A 96 -8.47 -15.95 -1.50
N SER A 97 -8.24 -17.18 -1.97
CA SER A 97 -7.19 -17.51 -2.94
C SER A 97 -7.78 -17.60 -4.34
N GLU A 98 -7.03 -17.16 -5.35
CA GLU A 98 -7.44 -17.25 -6.74
C GLU A 98 -7.26 -18.67 -7.29
N LYS A 99 -8.30 -19.16 -7.99
CA LYS A 99 -8.19 -20.38 -8.79
C LYS A 99 -7.53 -20.06 -10.12
N LYS A 100 -6.27 -20.43 -10.28
CA LYS A 100 -5.46 -20.09 -11.45
C LYS A 100 -5.36 -21.23 -12.46
N MET A 101 -5.11 -20.87 -13.73
CA MET A 101 -4.86 -21.81 -14.80
C MET A 101 -3.49 -22.52 -14.64
N GLY A 102 -2.46 -21.77 -14.20
CA GLY A 102 -1.11 -22.25 -13.88
C GLY A 102 -0.60 -21.69 -12.55
N ILE A 103 0.62 -22.06 -12.15
CA ILE A 103 1.30 -21.60 -10.92
C ILE A 103 0.39 -21.77 -9.68
N LYS A 104 -0.26 -22.94 -9.60
CA LYS A 104 -1.29 -23.20 -8.57
C LYS A 104 -0.72 -23.31 -7.16
N GLY A 105 0.58 -23.62 -7.03
CA GLY A 105 1.27 -23.69 -5.75
C GLY A 105 1.62 -22.33 -5.13
N ASN A 106 1.50 -21.24 -5.87
CA ASN A 106 1.68 -19.89 -5.33
C ASN A 106 0.32 -19.33 -4.88
N ALA A 107 0.21 -18.97 -3.61
CA ALA A 107 -0.99 -18.35 -3.06
C ALA A 107 -1.17 -16.93 -3.66
N THR A 108 -2.05 -16.81 -4.64
CA THR A 108 -2.49 -15.51 -5.17
C THR A 108 -3.75 -15.10 -4.44
N ALA A 109 -3.63 -14.12 -3.56
CA ALA A 109 -4.66 -13.78 -2.58
C ALA A 109 -5.43 -12.50 -2.91
N VAL A 110 -6.66 -12.46 -2.41
CA VAL A 110 -7.41 -11.23 -2.13
C VAL A 110 -7.06 -10.79 -0.71
N LEU A 111 -6.56 -9.58 -0.56
CA LEU A 111 -6.21 -9.02 0.74
C LEU A 111 -7.18 -7.91 1.12
N ASN A 112 -7.77 -8.04 2.30
CA ASN A 112 -8.58 -6.99 2.91
C ASN A 112 -7.75 -6.28 3.98
N PHE A 113 -7.77 -4.96 3.94
CA PHE A 113 -7.16 -4.07 4.93
C PHE A 113 -8.28 -3.38 5.69
N ASP A 114 -8.31 -3.59 7.00
CA ASP A 114 -9.29 -3.01 7.92
C ASP A 114 -8.54 -2.22 8.99
N GLU A 115 -8.42 -0.91 8.76
CA GLU A 115 -7.66 0.02 9.62
C GLU A 115 -6.22 -0.46 9.90
N ALA A 116 -5.59 -1.15 8.94
CA ALA A 116 -4.26 -1.72 9.09
C ALA A 116 -3.20 -0.63 9.29
N VAL A 117 -2.37 -0.77 10.31
CA VAL A 117 -1.23 0.12 10.57
C VAL A 117 -0.24 0.05 9.43
N ALA A 118 0.15 1.21 8.93
CA ALA A 118 1.03 1.33 7.79
C ALA A 118 2.08 2.42 8.00
N TYR A 119 3.22 2.23 7.38
CA TYR A 119 4.33 3.17 7.39
C TYR A 119 4.57 3.69 5.98
N ARG A 120 4.53 5.01 5.79
CA ARG A 120 4.75 5.63 4.49
C ARG A 120 6.21 5.51 4.07
N LEU A 121 6.43 5.10 2.84
CA LEU A 121 7.75 5.03 2.22
C LEU A 121 8.01 6.26 1.35
N GLY A 122 9.27 6.72 1.31
CA GLY A 122 9.69 7.87 0.50
C GLY A 122 9.55 9.23 1.19
N GLY A 123 9.28 9.26 2.50
CA GLY A 123 9.19 10.48 3.30
C GLY A 123 7.90 11.28 3.08
N ARG A 124 7.65 12.24 3.96
CA ARG A 124 6.57 13.21 3.78
C ARG A 124 6.95 14.15 2.63
N PRO A 125 6.05 14.48 1.68
CA PRO A 125 6.35 15.54 0.73
C PRO A 125 6.72 16.80 1.52
N PRO A 126 7.74 17.56 1.10
CA PRO A 126 8.05 18.79 1.77
C PRO A 126 6.80 19.67 1.79
N GLU A 127 6.42 20.15 2.97
CA GLU A 127 5.38 21.17 3.12
C GLU A 127 5.84 22.38 2.30
N LYS A 128 5.16 22.65 1.21
CA LYS A 128 5.42 23.85 0.44
C LYS A 128 4.91 25.05 1.24
N LYS A 129 5.82 25.71 1.96
CA LYS A 129 5.64 27.11 2.30
C LYS A 129 5.77 27.88 0.98
N THR A 130 4.65 28.17 0.35
CA THR A 130 4.60 29.06 -0.81
C THR A 130 4.33 30.46 -0.31
N GLU A 131 5.36 31.30 -0.38
CA GLU A 131 5.22 32.76 -0.32
C GLU A 131 4.63 33.36 -1.60
N THR A 132 4.36 32.57 -2.62
CA THR A 132 3.76 33.01 -3.88
C THR A 132 2.81 31.95 -4.42
N GLY A 133 1.57 32.36 -4.65
CA GLY A 133 0.37 31.56 -4.92
C GLY A 133 0.30 30.69 -6.19
N GLU A 134 1.35 30.04 -6.64
CA GLU A 134 1.31 29.08 -7.74
C GLU A 134 1.51 27.65 -7.23
N LYS A 135 0.42 26.85 -7.30
CA LYS A 135 0.43 25.41 -7.03
C LYS A 135 1.24 24.64 -8.09
N LYS A 136 2.56 24.53 -7.95
CA LYS A 136 3.33 23.55 -8.71
C LYS A 136 2.96 22.14 -8.23
N LYS A 137 2.34 21.32 -9.07
CA LYS A 137 2.07 19.89 -8.83
C LYS A 137 3.40 19.18 -8.58
N SER A 138 3.68 18.83 -7.33
CA SER A 138 4.78 17.94 -6.98
C SER A 138 4.42 16.55 -7.49
N LYS A 139 5.30 15.91 -8.28
CA LYS A 139 5.18 14.48 -8.59
C LYS A 139 5.14 13.72 -7.27
N SER A 140 4.12 12.87 -7.07
CA SER A 140 3.99 12.15 -5.82
C SER A 140 5.21 11.26 -5.59
N ALA A 141 5.90 11.41 -4.47
CA ALA A 141 7.06 10.58 -4.11
C ALA A 141 6.71 9.08 -4.07
N GLY A 142 5.43 8.76 -3.80
CA GLY A 142 4.90 7.42 -3.82
C GLY A 142 4.95 6.74 -5.19
N MET A 143 4.66 7.48 -6.26
CA MET A 143 4.76 6.94 -7.63
C MET A 143 6.21 6.66 -8.03
N ALA A 144 7.15 7.51 -7.64
CA ALA A 144 8.57 7.29 -7.91
C ALA A 144 9.09 6.04 -7.18
N GLY A 145 8.71 5.83 -5.92
CA GLY A 145 9.03 4.63 -5.15
C GLY A 145 8.44 3.36 -5.76
N MET A 146 7.19 3.41 -6.19
CA MET A 146 6.52 2.31 -6.89
C MET A 146 7.27 1.91 -8.17
N PHE A 147 7.58 2.87 -9.04
CA PHE A 147 8.31 2.58 -10.28
C PHE A 147 9.73 2.07 -10.01
N GLY A 148 10.43 2.58 -9.01
CA GLY A 148 11.73 2.08 -8.58
C GLY A 148 11.68 0.60 -8.19
N MET A 149 10.70 0.20 -7.39
CA MET A 149 10.48 -1.20 -7.01
C MET A 149 10.11 -2.08 -8.22
N MET A 150 9.19 -1.62 -9.08
CA MET A 150 8.79 -2.37 -10.27
C MET A 150 9.95 -2.59 -11.23
N ASN A 151 10.78 -1.58 -11.46
CA ASN A 151 11.94 -1.69 -12.34
C ASN A 151 13.00 -2.64 -11.78
N GLY A 152 13.26 -2.59 -10.46
CA GLY A 152 14.14 -3.55 -9.80
C GLY A 152 13.64 -5.00 -9.92
N ALA A 153 12.34 -5.23 -9.72
CA ALA A 153 11.74 -6.56 -9.87
C ALA A 153 11.82 -7.09 -11.30
N ARG A 154 11.63 -6.24 -12.32
CA ARG A 154 11.73 -6.64 -13.74
C ARG A 154 13.11 -7.17 -14.12
N MET A 155 14.17 -6.65 -13.54
CA MET A 155 15.53 -7.11 -13.77
C MET A 155 15.81 -8.49 -13.16
N GLY A 156 15.06 -8.89 -12.13
CA GLY A 156 15.19 -10.18 -11.49
C GLY A 156 14.33 -11.30 -12.10
N VAL A 157 13.37 -10.96 -12.97
CA VAL A 157 12.43 -11.90 -13.59
C VAL A 157 12.75 -12.15 -15.08
N GLY A 158 13.64 -11.35 -15.67
CA GLY A 158 14.04 -11.42 -17.08
C GLY A 158 15.02 -12.52 -17.44
#